data_6e26abff64c44bac44ef6d91bbac915f
#
_entry.id   6e26abff64c44bac44ef6d91bbac915f
#
_cell.length_a   1.000
_cell.length_b   1.000
_cell.length_c   1.000
_cell.angle_alpha   90.00
_cell.angle_beta   90.00
_cell.angle_gamma   90.00
#
_symmetry.space_group_name_H-M   'P 1'
#
loop_
_entity.id
_entity.type
_entity.pdbx_description
1 polymer ?
#
loop_
_entity_poly.entity_id
_entity_poly.type
_entity_poly.pdbx_seq_one_letter_code
_entity_poly.pdbx_strand_id
1 'polypeptide(L)'
;PYTINWSQEHVPAIVHITHCSQEQGNGLADVLFGKVNPAGRTVQTWVKDITDLPDIMDYDIRNGRTYMYHQGPVLYPFGYGLSYSDFAYEKIESFKQDKKNIRVTVSVKNTSGRDGEEVVQLYASYPESKVERPSKQLRAFKRIPIKAGESREVTLTVPKEELGYWNEEKQMFVVEPGTVKLLIGASSEDIRLEGKVKL
;
A
#
# COMPACT_ATOMS: atom_id res chain seq x y z
N PRO A 1 1.00 16.15 0.29
CA PRO A 1 1.78 15.84 1.50
C PRO A 1 2.55 17.06 1.96
N TYR A 2 2.81 17.14 3.27
CA TYR A 2 3.54 18.22 3.91
C TYR A 2 4.53 17.63 4.91
N THR A 3 5.63 18.32 5.16
CA THR A 3 6.53 17.98 6.26
C THR A 3 5.93 18.52 7.56
N ILE A 4 5.34 17.65 8.37
CA ILE A 4 4.67 18.02 9.62
C ILE A 4 5.33 17.36 10.84
N ASN A 5 6.66 17.26 10.83
CA ASN A 5 7.44 16.57 11.87
C ASN A 5 7.12 17.12 13.28
N TRP A 6 7.07 18.44 13.42
CA TRP A 6 6.72 19.06 14.70
C TRP A 6 5.35 18.58 15.21
N SER A 7 4.34 18.57 14.34
CA SER A 7 3.00 18.10 14.72
C SER A 7 3.02 16.60 15.09
N GLN A 8 3.78 15.80 14.34
CA GLN A 8 3.93 14.37 14.63
C GLN A 8 4.54 14.10 16.01
N GLU A 9 5.46 14.97 16.46
CA GLU A 9 6.16 14.81 17.73
C GLU A 9 5.37 15.37 18.93
N HIS A 10 4.54 16.40 18.72
CA HIS A 10 3.94 17.17 19.80
C HIS A 10 2.42 17.06 19.88
N VAL A 11 1.75 16.53 18.86
CA VAL A 11 0.27 16.42 18.82
C VAL A 11 -0.13 14.96 19.01
N PRO A 12 -0.99 14.64 20.00
CA PRO A 12 -1.35 13.25 20.34
C PRO A 12 -2.08 12.50 19.22
N ALA A 13 -2.81 13.22 18.34
CA ALA A 13 -3.55 12.62 17.24
C ALA A 13 -3.62 13.57 16.05
N ILE A 14 -3.48 13.00 14.85
CA ILE A 14 -3.57 13.74 13.59
C ILE A 14 -4.58 13.04 12.68
N VAL A 15 -5.58 13.80 12.25
CA VAL A 15 -6.57 13.33 11.27
C VAL A 15 -6.34 14.08 9.97
N HIS A 16 -5.90 13.35 8.95
CA HIS A 16 -5.76 13.88 7.60
C HIS A 16 -7.03 13.65 6.80
N ILE A 17 -7.61 14.72 6.29
CA ILE A 17 -8.73 14.69 5.36
C ILE A 17 -8.35 15.45 4.09
N THR A 18 -8.77 14.93 2.95
CA THR A 18 -8.61 15.62 1.67
C THR A 18 -9.74 16.62 1.46
N HIS A 19 -9.82 17.25 0.29
CA HIS A 19 -10.95 18.09 -0.06
C HIS A 19 -12.24 17.26 -0.06
N CYS A 20 -13.02 17.45 0.98
CA CYS A 20 -14.30 16.77 1.17
C CYS A 20 -15.45 17.70 0.77
N SER A 21 -16.59 17.08 0.49
CA SER A 21 -17.80 17.78 0.08
C SER A 21 -18.67 18.15 1.29
N GLN A 22 -19.97 18.34 1.05
CA GLN A 22 -20.97 18.85 1.96
C GLN A 22 -21.01 18.14 3.33
N GLU A 23 -20.80 16.81 3.37
CA GLU A 23 -20.89 16.00 4.60
C GLU A 23 -19.57 15.90 5.37
N GLN A 24 -18.60 16.75 5.09
CA GLN A 24 -17.27 16.71 5.74
C GLN A 24 -17.34 16.76 7.27
N GLY A 25 -18.17 17.65 7.80
CA GLY A 25 -18.31 17.82 9.25
C GLY A 25 -18.91 16.58 9.92
N ASN A 26 -19.93 16.00 9.33
CA ASN A 26 -20.56 14.78 9.83
C ASN A 26 -19.59 13.58 9.77
N GLY A 27 -18.90 13.39 8.64
CA GLY A 27 -17.94 12.31 8.49
C GLY A 27 -16.77 12.41 9.47
N LEU A 28 -16.24 13.63 9.69
CA LEU A 28 -15.18 13.86 10.67
C LEU A 28 -15.67 13.60 12.11
N ALA A 29 -16.86 14.10 12.47
CA ALA A 29 -17.45 13.87 13.78
C ALA A 29 -17.68 12.36 14.04
N ASP A 30 -18.17 11.62 13.07
CA ASP A 30 -18.41 10.18 13.20
C ASP A 30 -17.14 9.40 13.48
N VAL A 31 -16.01 9.81 12.90
CA VAL A 31 -14.69 9.25 13.23
C VAL A 31 -14.27 9.69 14.64
N LEU A 32 -14.24 10.99 14.93
CA LEU A 32 -13.73 11.52 16.21
C LEU A 32 -14.51 11.00 17.42
N PHE A 33 -15.83 10.86 17.30
CA PHE A 33 -16.68 10.30 18.36
C PHE A 33 -16.82 8.77 18.31
N GLY A 34 -16.08 8.14 17.41
CA GLY A 34 -15.99 6.70 17.37
C GLY A 34 -17.22 5.98 16.83
N LYS A 35 -18.14 6.63 16.14
CA LYS A 35 -19.24 5.96 15.46
C LYS A 35 -18.74 5.13 14.27
N VAL A 36 -17.75 5.65 13.56
CA VAL A 36 -17.09 4.99 12.43
C VAL A 36 -15.64 4.68 12.82
N ASN A 37 -15.21 3.45 12.53
CA ASN A 37 -13.81 3.07 12.64
C ASN A 37 -13.08 3.48 11.36
N PRO A 38 -12.02 4.35 11.42
CA PRO A 38 -11.35 4.82 10.23
C PRO A 38 -10.62 3.67 9.51
N ALA A 39 -10.70 3.67 8.17
CA ALA A 39 -10.00 2.73 7.31
C ALA A 39 -9.34 3.41 6.10
N GLY A 40 -9.25 4.74 6.12
CA GLY A 40 -8.56 5.52 5.08
C GLY A 40 -7.07 5.23 5.05
N ARG A 41 -6.48 5.28 3.86
CA ARG A 41 -5.04 5.09 3.63
C ARG A 41 -4.50 6.26 2.82
N THR A 42 -3.26 6.67 3.14
CA THR A 42 -2.56 7.70 2.36
C THR A 42 -2.30 7.22 0.95
N VAL A 43 -2.58 8.06 -0.03
CA VAL A 43 -2.32 7.80 -1.46
C VAL A 43 -1.04 8.46 -1.95
N GLN A 44 -0.26 9.00 -1.04
CA GLN A 44 1.00 9.70 -1.29
C GLN A 44 2.03 9.30 -0.24
N THR A 45 3.31 9.38 -0.59
CA THR A 45 4.42 9.28 0.36
C THR A 45 4.66 10.66 0.98
N TRP A 46 4.71 10.72 2.30
CA TRP A 46 5.03 11.94 3.05
C TRP A 46 6.47 11.86 3.51
N VAL A 47 7.34 12.65 2.90
CA VAL A 47 8.76 12.68 3.26
C VAL A 47 8.97 13.44 4.56
N LYS A 48 10.04 13.13 5.29
CA LYS A 48 10.42 13.85 6.50
C LYS A 48 10.99 15.22 6.21
N ASP A 49 11.78 15.34 5.15
CA ASP A 49 12.37 16.61 4.74
C ASP A 49 12.06 16.88 3.27
N ILE A 50 11.72 18.13 2.96
CA ILE A 50 11.45 18.53 1.59
C ILE A 50 12.70 18.48 0.72
N THR A 51 13.88 18.57 1.33
CA THR A 51 15.18 18.45 0.64
C THR A 51 15.48 17.03 0.19
N ASP A 52 14.73 16.03 0.69
CA ASP A 52 14.80 14.66 0.21
C ASP A 52 14.15 14.45 -1.17
N LEU A 53 13.42 15.46 -1.65
CA LEU A 53 12.77 15.42 -2.96
C LEU A 53 13.65 16.07 -4.03
N PRO A 54 13.67 15.54 -5.26
CA PRO A 54 14.32 16.19 -6.38
C PRO A 54 13.64 17.53 -6.72
N ASP A 55 14.32 18.36 -7.53
CA ASP A 55 13.80 19.64 -8.01
C ASP A 55 12.36 19.49 -8.53
N ILE A 56 11.52 20.49 -8.23
CA ILE A 56 10.10 20.46 -8.60
C ILE A 56 9.88 20.32 -10.11
N MET A 57 10.82 20.79 -10.92
CA MET A 57 10.78 20.70 -12.39
C MET A 57 11.33 19.37 -12.93
N ASP A 58 11.90 18.52 -12.05
CA ASP A 58 12.29 17.16 -12.42
C ASP A 58 11.07 16.24 -12.38
N TYR A 59 10.56 15.86 -13.55
CA TYR A 59 9.41 14.98 -13.70
C TYR A 59 9.77 13.50 -13.84
N ASP A 60 11.08 13.14 -13.84
CA ASP A 60 11.47 11.73 -13.84
C ASP A 60 11.30 11.17 -12.43
N ILE A 61 10.28 10.32 -12.27
CA ILE A 61 9.98 9.72 -10.96
C ILE A 61 11.13 8.83 -10.45
N ARG A 62 12.01 8.33 -11.32
CA ARG A 62 13.15 7.49 -10.97
C ARG A 62 14.19 8.25 -10.14
N ASN A 63 14.20 9.57 -10.23
CA ASN A 63 15.08 10.43 -9.44
C ASN A 63 14.61 10.60 -7.98
N GLY A 64 14.05 9.55 -7.38
CA GLY A 64 13.71 9.52 -5.96
C GLY A 64 12.30 9.98 -5.62
N ARG A 65 11.38 10.00 -6.59
CA ARG A 65 9.98 10.35 -6.32
C ARG A 65 9.15 9.12 -5.95
N THR A 66 8.14 9.34 -5.13
CA THR A 66 7.15 8.35 -4.67
C THR A 66 7.76 7.18 -3.90
N TYR A 67 6.94 6.36 -3.27
CA TYR A 67 7.38 5.13 -2.58
C TYR A 67 8.10 4.13 -3.49
N MET A 68 8.00 4.31 -4.81
CA MET A 68 8.62 3.41 -5.78
C MET A 68 10.13 3.61 -5.89
N TYR A 69 10.59 4.87 -5.78
CA TYR A 69 12.01 5.23 -6.02
C TYR A 69 12.63 6.05 -4.88
N HIS A 70 11.82 6.60 -3.97
CA HIS A 70 12.34 7.31 -2.81
C HIS A 70 13.09 6.36 -1.87
N GLN A 71 14.31 6.75 -1.47
CA GLN A 71 15.18 5.96 -0.61
C GLN A 71 15.36 6.56 0.80
N GLY A 72 14.90 7.79 0.99
CA GLY A 72 15.02 8.50 2.25
C GLY A 72 13.96 8.09 3.29
N PRO A 73 14.09 8.59 4.53
CA PRO A 73 13.11 8.34 5.58
C PRO A 73 11.77 9.02 5.25
N VAL A 74 10.69 8.33 5.51
CA VAL A 74 9.34 8.86 5.31
C VAL A 74 8.64 9.16 6.64
N LEU A 75 7.80 10.19 6.66
CA LEU A 75 6.94 10.48 7.79
C LEU A 75 5.72 9.55 7.79
N TYR A 76 5.05 9.45 6.64
CA TYR A 76 4.01 8.48 6.41
C TYR A 76 4.22 7.80 5.05
N PRO A 77 4.34 6.47 5.00
CA PRO A 77 4.49 5.75 3.74
C PRO A 77 3.20 5.77 2.91
N PHE A 78 3.33 5.49 1.64
CA PHE A 78 2.18 5.22 0.78
C PHE A 78 1.36 4.04 1.33
N GLY A 79 0.05 4.20 1.36
CA GLY A 79 -0.84 3.15 1.88
C GLY A 79 -0.99 3.14 3.40
N TYR A 80 -0.36 4.06 4.14
CA TYR A 80 -0.42 4.15 5.59
C TYR A 80 -1.76 4.70 6.08
N GLY A 81 -2.22 4.21 7.22
CA GLY A 81 -3.35 4.74 7.96
C GLY A 81 -3.62 3.92 9.21
N LEU A 82 -4.08 4.55 10.26
CA LEU A 82 -4.45 3.91 11.52
C LEU A 82 -5.94 3.54 11.53
N SER A 83 -6.27 2.60 12.38
CA SER A 83 -7.62 2.16 12.71
C SER A 83 -7.78 2.14 14.23
N TYR A 84 -9.01 2.11 14.72
CA TYR A 84 -9.30 1.80 16.12
C TYR A 84 -9.25 0.29 16.40
N SER A 85 -9.00 -0.52 15.37
CA SER A 85 -8.81 -1.97 15.46
C SER A 85 -7.43 -2.35 14.95
N ASP A 86 -6.87 -3.40 15.53
CA ASP A 86 -5.60 -4.00 15.12
C ASP A 86 -5.86 -5.24 14.26
N PHE A 87 -5.04 -5.42 13.23
CA PHE A 87 -5.16 -6.53 12.30
C PHE A 87 -3.86 -7.33 12.22
N ALA A 88 -3.96 -8.63 12.38
CA ALA A 88 -2.86 -9.57 12.19
C ALA A 88 -3.00 -10.26 10.83
N TYR A 89 -1.93 -10.26 10.05
CA TYR A 89 -1.82 -11.04 8.81
C TYR A 89 -1.24 -12.41 9.19
N GLU A 90 -2.08 -13.43 9.23
CA GLU A 90 -1.72 -14.72 9.81
C GLU A 90 -0.83 -15.55 8.89
N LYS A 91 -1.28 -15.76 7.65
CA LYS A 91 -0.55 -16.57 6.65
C LYS A 91 -1.08 -16.38 5.23
N ILE A 92 -0.30 -16.85 4.28
CA ILE A 92 -0.77 -17.06 2.91
C ILE A 92 -1.45 -18.43 2.85
N GLU A 93 -2.76 -18.43 2.58
CA GLU A 93 -3.58 -19.65 2.50
C GLU A 93 -3.40 -20.38 1.18
N SER A 94 -3.28 -19.62 0.10
CA SER A 94 -3.06 -20.20 -1.21
C SER A 94 -2.35 -19.26 -2.16
N PHE A 95 -1.61 -19.88 -3.06
CA PHE A 95 -0.92 -19.23 -4.15
C PHE A 95 -1.28 -19.95 -5.45
N LYS A 96 -2.02 -19.29 -6.32
CA LYS A 96 -2.47 -19.89 -7.60
C LYS A 96 -2.07 -18.98 -8.75
N GLN A 97 -1.57 -19.62 -9.81
CA GLN A 97 -1.28 -18.89 -11.04
C GLN A 97 -1.84 -19.66 -12.24
N ASP A 98 -2.45 -18.94 -13.14
CA ASP A 98 -2.88 -19.43 -14.45
C ASP A 98 -2.15 -18.67 -15.58
N LYS A 99 -2.62 -18.84 -16.82
CA LYS A 99 -1.99 -18.15 -17.97
C LYS A 99 -2.06 -16.62 -17.88
N LYS A 100 -3.08 -16.08 -17.25
CA LYS A 100 -3.36 -14.63 -17.23
C LYS A 100 -3.13 -13.98 -15.86
N ASN A 101 -3.35 -14.71 -14.78
CA ASN A 101 -3.44 -14.11 -13.44
C ASN A 101 -2.58 -14.85 -12.42
N ILE A 102 -2.19 -14.11 -11.40
CA ILE A 102 -1.69 -14.59 -10.13
C ILE A 102 -2.74 -14.26 -9.08
N ARG A 103 -3.13 -15.25 -8.27
CA ARG A 103 -4.06 -15.06 -7.14
C ARG A 103 -3.38 -15.47 -5.85
N VAL A 104 -3.40 -14.56 -4.90
CA VAL A 104 -2.87 -14.79 -3.56
C VAL A 104 -4.03 -14.65 -2.58
N THR A 105 -4.28 -15.67 -1.78
CA THR A 105 -5.25 -15.62 -0.70
C THR A 105 -4.51 -15.57 0.63
N VAL A 106 -4.83 -14.59 1.45
CA VAL A 106 -4.24 -14.39 2.77
C VAL A 106 -5.32 -14.37 3.85
N SER A 107 -4.99 -14.87 5.03
CA SER A 107 -5.84 -14.77 6.22
C SER A 107 -5.47 -13.53 7.03
N VAL A 108 -6.47 -12.69 7.33
CA VAL A 108 -6.33 -11.49 8.15
C VAL A 108 -7.31 -11.56 9.30
N LYS A 109 -6.82 -11.39 10.53
CA LYS A 109 -7.60 -11.41 11.77
C LYS A 109 -7.71 -10.02 12.37
N ASN A 110 -8.90 -9.64 12.77
CA ASN A 110 -9.10 -8.52 13.67
C ASN A 110 -8.81 -8.99 15.11
N THR A 111 -7.75 -8.48 15.71
CA THR A 111 -7.32 -8.88 17.07
C THR A 111 -7.94 -8.03 18.17
N SER A 112 -8.75 -7.04 17.80
CA SER A 112 -9.39 -6.10 18.72
C SER A 112 -10.81 -6.52 19.06
N GLY A 113 -11.37 -5.92 20.10
CA GLY A 113 -12.76 -6.09 20.54
C GLY A 113 -13.78 -5.22 19.78
N ARG A 114 -13.40 -4.63 18.65
CA ARG A 114 -14.21 -3.74 17.85
C ARG A 114 -14.16 -4.13 16.38
N ASP A 115 -15.31 -4.04 15.72
CA ASP A 115 -15.40 -4.21 14.26
C ASP A 115 -14.57 -3.15 13.55
N GLY A 116 -13.90 -3.55 12.47
CA GLY A 116 -13.08 -2.63 11.67
C GLY A 116 -12.95 -3.08 10.23
N GLU A 117 -12.27 -2.26 9.45
CA GLU A 117 -11.98 -2.56 8.06
C GLU A 117 -10.47 -2.45 7.82
N GLU A 118 -9.93 -3.44 7.13
CA GLU A 118 -8.52 -3.45 6.74
C GLU A 118 -8.40 -3.26 5.22
N VAL A 119 -7.34 -2.55 4.80
CA VAL A 119 -6.96 -2.41 3.39
C VAL A 119 -5.73 -3.27 3.14
N VAL A 120 -5.97 -4.49 2.71
CA VAL A 120 -4.89 -5.43 2.36
C VAL A 120 -4.29 -5.03 1.03
N GLN A 121 -2.97 -4.79 1.01
CA GLN A 121 -2.23 -4.29 -0.14
C GLN A 121 -1.21 -5.33 -0.60
N LEU A 122 -1.10 -5.53 -1.91
CA LEU A 122 -0.13 -6.42 -2.53
C LEU A 122 0.76 -5.62 -3.48
N TYR A 123 2.05 -5.69 -3.21
CA TYR A 123 3.10 -5.07 -4.02
C TYR A 123 3.92 -6.14 -4.74
N ALA A 124 4.39 -5.80 -5.94
CA ALA A 124 5.35 -6.61 -6.69
C ALA A 124 6.72 -5.96 -6.69
N SER A 125 7.77 -6.77 -6.51
CA SER A 125 9.16 -6.39 -6.63
C SER A 125 9.88 -7.35 -7.58
N TYR A 126 10.87 -6.84 -8.32
CA TYR A 126 11.50 -7.52 -9.45
C TYR A 126 13.01 -7.67 -9.25
N PRO A 127 13.49 -8.53 -8.33
CA PRO A 127 14.90 -8.59 -7.94
C PRO A 127 15.84 -9.06 -9.05
N GLU A 128 15.31 -9.75 -10.06
CA GLU A 128 16.08 -10.32 -11.18
C GLU A 128 15.90 -9.53 -12.49
N SER A 129 15.25 -8.36 -12.43
CA SER A 129 15.01 -7.53 -13.63
C SER A 129 16.33 -7.05 -14.22
N LYS A 130 16.42 -7.06 -15.55
CA LYS A 130 17.55 -6.55 -16.32
C LYS A 130 17.45 -5.06 -16.65
N VAL A 131 16.29 -4.48 -16.36
CA VAL A 131 16.02 -3.05 -16.52
C VAL A 131 15.74 -2.44 -15.16
N GLU A 132 15.90 -1.13 -15.05
CA GLU A 132 15.54 -0.42 -13.84
C GLU A 132 14.04 -0.55 -13.55
N ARG A 133 13.71 -1.00 -12.37
CA ARG A 133 12.33 -1.19 -11.90
C ARG A 133 12.15 -0.49 -10.54
N PRO A 134 10.92 -0.11 -10.21
CA PRO A 134 10.60 0.34 -8.85
C PRO A 134 11.03 -0.69 -7.81
N SER A 135 11.47 -0.24 -6.64
CA SER A 135 11.78 -1.14 -5.52
C SER A 135 10.60 -2.07 -5.17
N LYS A 136 9.41 -1.52 -5.23
CA LYS A 136 8.11 -2.22 -5.13
C LYS A 136 7.02 -1.40 -5.81
N GLN A 137 5.97 -2.05 -6.28
CA GLN A 137 4.86 -1.40 -6.97
C GLN A 137 3.53 -2.03 -6.57
N LEU A 138 2.56 -1.24 -6.10
CA LEU A 138 1.22 -1.72 -5.78
C LEU A 138 0.57 -2.33 -7.03
N ARG A 139 0.09 -3.57 -6.89
CA ARG A 139 -0.54 -4.33 -7.99
C ARG A 139 -1.95 -4.78 -7.68
N ALA A 140 -2.29 -4.90 -6.41
CA ALA A 140 -3.66 -5.17 -6.00
C ALA A 140 -3.89 -4.66 -4.58
N PHE A 141 -5.12 -4.31 -4.27
CA PHE A 141 -5.55 -4.03 -2.91
C PHE A 141 -7.02 -4.39 -2.74
N LYS A 142 -7.42 -4.61 -1.49
CA LYS A 142 -8.82 -4.84 -1.17
C LYS A 142 -9.12 -4.35 0.24
N ARG A 143 -10.14 -3.49 0.36
CA ARG A 143 -10.74 -3.09 1.63
C ARG A 143 -11.79 -4.12 2.03
N ILE A 144 -11.69 -4.64 3.25
CA ILE A 144 -12.57 -5.67 3.76
C ILE A 144 -13.00 -5.37 5.19
N PRO A 145 -14.29 -5.56 5.53
CA PRO A 145 -14.76 -5.53 6.91
C PRO A 145 -14.39 -6.84 7.61
N ILE A 146 -13.89 -6.73 8.85
CA ILE A 146 -13.57 -7.86 9.72
C ILE A 146 -14.15 -7.57 11.11
N LYS A 147 -15.06 -8.42 11.58
CA LYS A 147 -15.64 -8.27 12.90
C LYS A 147 -14.62 -8.52 14.01
N ALA A 148 -14.91 -8.00 15.18
CA ALA A 148 -14.10 -8.19 16.38
C ALA A 148 -13.76 -9.66 16.62
N GLY A 149 -12.48 -9.99 16.73
CA GLY A 149 -11.99 -11.35 16.96
C GLY A 149 -12.08 -12.32 15.78
N GLU A 150 -12.70 -11.94 14.65
CA GLU A 150 -12.84 -12.80 13.48
C GLU A 150 -11.61 -12.76 12.57
N SER A 151 -11.37 -13.85 11.84
CA SER A 151 -10.44 -13.94 10.71
C SER A 151 -11.22 -13.97 9.41
N ARG A 152 -10.65 -13.35 8.36
CA ARG A 152 -11.20 -13.39 7.00
C ARG A 152 -10.13 -13.68 5.97
N GLU A 153 -10.49 -14.51 5.00
CA GLU A 153 -9.68 -14.74 3.82
C GLU A 153 -9.90 -13.64 2.78
N VAL A 154 -8.80 -13.15 2.24
CA VAL A 154 -8.77 -12.12 1.20
C VAL A 154 -8.00 -12.65 0.01
N THR A 155 -8.65 -12.70 -1.14
CA THR A 155 -7.98 -13.02 -2.41
C THR A 155 -7.68 -11.74 -3.17
N LEU A 156 -6.40 -11.54 -3.47
CA LEU A 156 -5.86 -10.50 -4.32
C LEU A 156 -5.47 -11.10 -5.67
N THR A 157 -5.89 -10.47 -6.75
CA THR A 157 -5.62 -10.93 -8.12
C THR A 157 -4.77 -9.90 -8.85
N VAL A 158 -3.69 -10.36 -9.44
CA VAL A 158 -2.77 -9.56 -10.25
C VAL A 158 -2.77 -10.10 -11.67
N PRO A 159 -3.25 -9.35 -12.66
CA PRO A 159 -3.06 -9.69 -14.07
C PRO A 159 -1.56 -9.71 -14.39
N LYS A 160 -1.08 -10.78 -15.04
CA LYS A 160 0.35 -10.90 -15.37
C LYS A 160 0.84 -9.80 -16.29
N GLU A 161 0.00 -9.32 -17.17
CA GLU A 161 0.30 -8.21 -18.07
C GLU A 161 0.66 -6.91 -17.32
N GLU A 162 0.07 -6.66 -16.15
CA GLU A 162 0.38 -5.50 -15.31
C GLU A 162 1.77 -5.59 -14.65
N LEU A 163 2.43 -6.75 -14.69
CA LEU A 163 3.81 -6.92 -14.22
C LEU A 163 4.84 -6.48 -15.25
N GLY A 164 4.40 -6.07 -16.43
CA GLY A 164 5.25 -5.58 -17.50
C GLY A 164 5.86 -4.21 -17.21
N TYR A 165 6.90 -3.88 -17.97
CA TYR A 165 7.47 -2.55 -18.11
C TYR A 165 7.35 -2.08 -19.56
N TRP A 166 7.38 -0.78 -19.78
CA TRP A 166 7.42 -0.22 -21.12
C TRP A 166 8.79 -0.44 -21.77
N ASN A 167 8.83 -1.13 -22.89
CA ASN A 167 10.04 -1.34 -23.66
C ASN A 167 10.07 -0.36 -24.84
N GLU A 168 11.02 0.55 -24.85
CA GLU A 168 11.12 1.63 -25.84
C GLU A 168 11.46 1.10 -27.23
N GLU A 169 12.29 0.08 -27.35
CA GLU A 169 12.66 -0.50 -28.64
C GLU A 169 11.47 -1.20 -29.30
N LYS A 170 10.66 -1.91 -28.50
CA LYS A 170 9.51 -2.67 -28.98
C LYS A 170 8.23 -1.85 -29.02
N GLN A 171 8.21 -0.65 -28.43
CA GLN A 171 7.05 0.23 -28.30
C GLN A 171 5.83 -0.51 -27.70
N MET A 172 6.07 -1.36 -26.69
CA MET A 172 5.03 -2.13 -26.02
C MET A 172 5.41 -2.48 -24.58
N PHE A 173 4.41 -2.85 -23.78
CA PHE A 173 4.65 -3.45 -22.47
C PHE A 173 5.18 -4.87 -22.60
N VAL A 174 6.27 -5.18 -21.89
CA VAL A 174 6.91 -6.49 -21.89
C VAL A 174 6.95 -7.04 -20.47
N VAL A 175 6.46 -8.25 -20.29
CA VAL A 175 6.60 -9.00 -19.03
C VAL A 175 7.91 -9.80 -19.10
N GLU A 176 8.84 -9.50 -18.20
CA GLU A 176 10.10 -10.24 -18.12
C GLU A 176 9.87 -11.62 -17.50
N PRO A 177 10.49 -12.68 -18.07
CA PRO A 177 10.58 -13.95 -17.35
C PRO A 177 11.52 -13.79 -16.15
N GLY A 178 11.18 -14.42 -15.04
CA GLY A 178 12.00 -14.35 -13.83
C GLY A 178 11.18 -14.45 -12.57
N THR A 179 11.83 -14.23 -11.43
CA THR A 179 11.17 -14.27 -10.13
C THR A 179 10.58 -12.90 -9.78
N VAL A 180 9.29 -12.89 -9.49
CA VAL A 180 8.60 -11.72 -8.90
C VAL A 180 8.36 -12.02 -7.42
N LYS A 181 8.80 -11.11 -6.54
CA LYS A 181 8.40 -11.13 -5.13
C LYS A 181 7.05 -10.46 -4.98
N LEU A 182 6.17 -11.07 -4.23
CA LEU A 182 4.87 -10.52 -3.85
C LEU A 182 4.91 -10.19 -2.37
N LEU A 183 4.73 -8.92 -2.06
CA LEU A 183 4.84 -8.35 -0.72
C LEU A 183 3.45 -7.93 -0.29
N ILE A 184 2.92 -8.53 0.76
CA ILE A 184 1.57 -8.26 1.24
C ILE A 184 1.64 -7.56 2.59
N GLY A 185 0.91 -6.47 2.74
CA GLY A 185 0.95 -5.70 3.98
C GLY A 185 -0.12 -4.62 4.09
N ALA A 186 0.01 -3.81 5.11
CA ALA A 186 -0.90 -2.71 5.43
C ALA A 186 -0.46 -1.37 4.82
N SER A 187 0.79 -1.27 4.36
CA SER A 187 1.33 -0.12 3.63
C SER A 187 2.56 -0.52 2.83
N SER A 188 3.15 0.41 2.09
CA SER A 188 4.40 0.17 1.35
C SER A 188 5.61 -0.15 2.25
N GLU A 189 5.58 0.23 3.52
CA GLU A 189 6.65 -0.04 4.49
C GLU A 189 6.25 -1.07 5.57
N ASP A 190 4.97 -1.35 5.72
CA ASP A 190 4.46 -2.36 6.65
C ASP A 190 4.11 -3.65 5.87
N ILE A 191 5.15 -4.36 5.44
CA ILE A 191 5.04 -5.66 4.77
C ILE A 191 5.03 -6.76 5.84
N ARG A 192 4.02 -7.62 5.81
CA ARG A 192 3.78 -8.64 6.84
C ARG A 192 3.89 -10.06 6.31
N LEU A 193 3.62 -10.28 5.03
CA LEU A 193 3.74 -11.58 4.37
C LEU A 193 4.45 -11.43 3.04
N GLU A 194 5.23 -12.44 2.67
CA GLU A 194 5.96 -12.47 1.41
C GLU A 194 5.76 -13.80 0.68
N GLY A 195 5.67 -13.71 -0.64
CA GLY A 195 5.64 -14.85 -1.53
C GLY A 195 6.48 -14.61 -2.78
N LYS A 196 6.74 -15.67 -3.52
CA LYS A 196 7.47 -15.60 -4.79
C LYS A 196 6.72 -16.35 -5.88
N VAL A 197 6.75 -15.81 -7.09
CA VAL A 197 6.21 -16.46 -8.27
C VAL A 197 7.22 -16.35 -9.39
N LYS A 198 7.31 -17.42 -10.21
CA LYS A 198 8.11 -17.44 -11.43
C LYS A 198 7.19 -17.20 -12.63
N LEU A 199 7.55 -16.20 -13.45
CA LEU A 199 6.87 -15.87 -14.71
C LEU A 199 7.48 -16.61 -15.89
#